data_654b5299b78f0c381a9992f2c3a1f486
#
_entry.id   654b5299b78f0c381a9992f2c3a1f486
#
_cell.length_a   1.000
_cell.length_b   1.000
_cell.length_c   1.000
_cell.angle_alpha   90.00
_cell.angle_beta   90.00
_cell.angle_gamma   90.00
#
_symmetry.space_group_name_H-M   'P 1'
#
loop_
_entity.id
_entity.type
_entity.pdbx_description
1 polymer ?
#
loop_
_entity_poly.entity_id
_entity_poly.type
_entity_poly.pdbx_seq_one_letter_code
_entity_poly.pdbx_strand_id
1 'polypeptide(L)'
;MSSFFDKVVLNNGVEIPNRLVIAPITLFSSNPDGTLNDAEREYLKLRATNIGLYILGATSVSQEGISFENQPRALNEKDLPSLAERANIIKNQGAKAILQLHHGGEDSDQEYSGIEPVVIDKLTNKEINRIAYMINLYQMIIVPHLYHKIEN
;
A
#
# COMPACT_ATOMS: atom_id res chain seq x y z
N MET A 1 5.61 32.69 -6.75
CA MET A 1 6.28 31.36 -6.78
C MET A 1 5.54 30.45 -5.83
N SER A 2 5.17 29.24 -6.23
CA SER A 2 4.56 28.27 -5.32
C SER A 2 5.62 27.74 -4.33
N SER A 3 5.25 27.66 -3.04
CA SER A 3 6.07 27.07 -2.00
C SER A 3 5.87 25.57 -1.91
N PHE A 4 6.86 24.83 -1.41
CA PHE A 4 6.70 23.39 -1.08
C PHE A 4 5.59 23.15 -0.03
N PHE A 5 5.30 24.16 0.77
CA PHE A 5 4.28 24.08 1.81
C PHE A 5 2.88 24.52 1.36
N ASP A 6 2.73 24.92 0.10
CA ASP A 6 1.40 25.26 -0.45
C ASP A 6 0.58 23.99 -0.67
N LYS A 7 -0.73 24.09 -0.37
CA LYS A 7 -1.68 23.05 -0.67
C LYS A 7 -1.74 22.72 -2.16
N VAL A 8 -2.05 21.48 -2.48
CA VAL A 8 -2.27 20.99 -3.84
C VAL A 8 -3.64 20.33 -3.91
N VAL A 9 -4.40 20.67 -4.94
CA VAL A 9 -5.64 19.96 -5.25
C VAL A 9 -5.38 19.07 -6.46
N LEU A 10 -5.59 17.77 -6.28
CA LEU A 10 -5.49 16.80 -7.36
C LEU A 10 -6.69 16.92 -8.32
N ASN A 11 -6.55 16.36 -9.53
CA ASN A 11 -7.60 16.42 -10.57
C ASN A 11 -8.94 15.82 -10.12
N ASN A 12 -8.93 14.90 -9.15
CA ASN A 12 -10.11 14.30 -8.54
C ASN A 12 -10.67 15.11 -7.35
N GLY A 13 -10.14 16.32 -7.09
CA GLY A 13 -10.59 17.20 -6.02
C GLY A 13 -10.03 16.88 -4.62
N VAL A 14 -9.15 15.89 -4.49
CA VAL A 14 -8.49 15.60 -3.20
C VAL A 14 -7.46 16.69 -2.90
N GLU A 15 -7.57 17.31 -1.73
CA GLU A 15 -6.63 18.30 -1.24
C GLU A 15 -5.48 17.60 -0.50
N ILE A 16 -4.24 17.89 -0.91
CA ILE A 16 -3.00 17.49 -0.23
C ILE A 16 -2.46 18.73 0.50
N PRO A 17 -2.13 18.64 1.80
CA PRO A 17 -1.81 19.80 2.62
C PRO A 17 -0.51 20.53 2.22
N ASN A 18 0.42 19.84 1.55
CA ASN A 18 1.64 20.44 1.00
C ASN A 18 2.21 19.56 -0.12
N ARG A 19 3.33 19.98 -0.73
CA ARG A 19 3.95 19.31 -1.89
C ARG A 19 5.03 18.28 -1.52
N LEU A 20 5.20 17.97 -0.22
CA LEU A 20 6.18 16.99 0.23
C LEU A 20 5.56 15.61 0.21
N VAL A 21 6.25 14.67 -0.45
CA VAL A 21 5.78 13.29 -0.62
C VAL A 21 6.84 12.33 -0.13
N ILE A 22 6.45 11.38 0.71
CA ILE A 22 7.28 10.21 0.99
C ILE A 22 7.03 9.18 -0.10
N ALA A 23 8.11 8.87 -0.85
CA ALA A 23 8.08 7.82 -1.87
C ALA A 23 7.93 6.43 -1.22
N PRO A 24 7.39 5.44 -1.93
CA PRO A 24 7.27 4.08 -1.41
C PRO A 24 8.66 3.46 -1.20
N ILE A 25 8.90 2.98 0.02
CA ILE A 25 10.15 2.34 0.42
C ILE A 25 9.80 1.01 1.09
N THR A 26 10.47 -0.06 0.70
CA THR A 26 10.37 -1.36 1.37
C THR A 26 11.20 -1.32 2.65
N LEU A 27 10.55 -1.50 3.80
CA LEU A 27 11.18 -1.34 5.12
C LEU A 27 11.73 -2.65 5.69
N PHE A 28 11.29 -3.80 5.23
CA PHE A 28 11.63 -5.14 5.78
C PHE A 28 11.34 -5.27 7.30
N SER A 29 10.47 -4.44 7.83
CA SER A 29 10.33 -4.24 9.27
C SER A 29 9.00 -4.71 9.85
N SER A 30 8.06 -5.19 9.05
CA SER A 30 6.81 -5.74 9.57
C SER A 30 7.06 -7.06 10.30
N ASN A 31 6.06 -7.59 10.98
CA ASN A 31 6.13 -8.94 11.53
C ASN A 31 6.25 -9.98 10.38
N PRO A 32 6.71 -11.21 10.67
CA PRO A 32 6.85 -12.26 9.65
C PRO A 32 5.55 -12.59 8.88
N ASP A 33 4.40 -12.32 9.48
CA ASP A 33 3.09 -12.46 8.85
C ASP A 33 2.64 -11.22 8.04
N GLY A 34 3.49 -10.18 7.96
CA GLY A 34 3.22 -8.91 7.27
C GLY A 34 2.39 -7.91 8.09
N THR A 35 2.05 -8.23 9.34
CA THR A 35 1.34 -7.30 10.22
C THR A 35 2.24 -6.21 10.76
N LEU A 36 1.64 -5.07 11.10
CA LEU A 36 2.32 -3.91 11.68
C LEU A 36 2.88 -4.24 13.07
N ASN A 37 4.13 -3.85 13.35
CA ASN A 37 4.74 -3.93 14.67
C ASN A 37 5.04 -2.55 15.27
N ASP A 38 5.54 -2.51 16.50
CA ASP A 38 5.76 -1.24 17.22
C ASP A 38 6.85 -0.38 16.59
N ALA A 39 7.92 -0.98 16.07
CA ALA A 39 9.00 -0.24 15.42
C ALA A 39 8.50 0.46 14.14
N GLU A 40 7.69 -0.23 13.34
CA GLU A 40 7.08 0.35 12.14
C GLU A 40 6.06 1.44 12.50
N ARG A 41 5.27 1.26 13.60
CA ARG A 41 4.36 2.31 14.12
C ARG A 41 5.09 3.60 14.41
N GLU A 42 6.17 3.54 15.15
CA GLU A 42 6.97 4.73 15.48
C GLU A 42 7.63 5.35 14.24
N TYR A 43 8.13 4.53 13.32
CA TYR A 43 8.69 4.99 12.05
C TYR A 43 7.65 5.78 11.24
N LEU A 44 6.44 5.23 11.08
CA LEU A 44 5.36 5.87 10.32
C LEU A 44 4.95 7.21 10.96
N LYS A 45 4.81 7.28 12.30
CA LYS A 45 4.49 8.52 13.01
C LYS A 45 5.53 9.60 12.73
N LEU A 46 6.80 9.27 12.89
CA LEU A 46 7.89 10.22 12.70
C LEU A 46 7.96 10.72 11.26
N ARG A 47 7.84 9.83 10.29
CA ARG A 47 8.01 10.16 8.87
C ARG A 47 6.80 10.84 8.25
N ALA A 48 5.61 10.63 8.77
CA ALA A 48 4.39 11.26 8.26
C ALA A 48 4.18 12.70 8.77
N THR A 49 4.97 13.15 9.74
CA THR A 49 4.84 14.49 10.31
C THR A 49 5.24 15.57 9.28
N ASN A 50 4.39 16.57 9.09
CA ASN A 50 4.56 17.68 8.13
C ASN A 50 4.71 17.25 6.66
N ILE A 51 4.25 16.06 6.31
CA ILE A 51 4.23 15.54 4.94
C ILE A 51 2.83 15.66 4.35
N GLY A 52 2.73 16.03 3.07
CA GLY A 52 1.45 16.12 2.39
C GLY A 52 0.88 14.77 1.99
N LEU A 53 1.74 13.88 1.50
CA LEU A 53 1.37 12.57 1.01
C LEU A 53 2.41 11.52 1.42
N TYR A 54 1.95 10.41 1.95
CA TYR A 54 2.78 9.26 2.27
C TYR A 54 2.35 8.06 1.44
N ILE A 55 3.24 7.53 0.61
CA ILE A 55 3.01 6.30 -0.15
C ILE A 55 3.67 5.15 0.62
N LEU A 56 2.85 4.26 1.16
CA LEU A 56 3.33 3.04 1.83
C LEU A 56 4.05 2.15 0.83
N GLY A 57 5.05 1.41 1.29
CA GLY A 57 5.86 0.52 0.47
C GLY A 57 5.10 -0.67 -0.10
N ALA A 58 5.77 -1.47 -0.88
CA ALA A 58 5.23 -2.60 -1.62
C ALA A 58 4.45 -3.57 -0.71
N THR A 59 3.13 -3.66 -0.90
CA THR A 59 2.23 -4.54 -0.16
C THR A 59 1.74 -5.65 -1.08
N SER A 60 2.07 -6.91 -0.77
CA SER A 60 1.73 -8.02 -1.66
C SER A 60 0.24 -8.31 -1.68
N VAL A 61 -0.33 -8.47 -2.88
CA VAL A 61 -1.75 -8.79 -3.11
C VAL A 61 -2.03 -10.29 -3.24
N SER A 62 -0.98 -11.11 -3.25
CA SER A 62 -1.11 -12.56 -3.32
C SER A 62 0.07 -13.25 -2.64
N GLN A 63 -0.11 -14.48 -2.17
CA GLN A 63 0.94 -15.23 -1.49
C GLN A 63 2.13 -15.48 -2.43
N GLU A 64 1.87 -15.90 -3.66
CA GLU A 64 2.89 -16.14 -4.69
C GLU A 64 3.57 -14.87 -5.20
N GLY A 65 3.01 -13.69 -4.89
CA GLY A 65 3.57 -12.39 -5.27
C GLY A 65 4.50 -11.77 -4.20
N ILE A 66 4.74 -12.45 -3.08
CA ILE A 66 5.64 -11.97 -2.02
C ILE A 66 7.09 -12.02 -2.53
N SER A 67 7.79 -10.89 -2.43
CA SER A 67 9.17 -10.73 -2.95
C SER A 67 10.17 -10.34 -1.88
N PHE A 68 9.72 -10.00 -0.66
CA PHE A 68 10.59 -9.47 0.38
C PHE A 68 10.27 -10.09 1.73
N GLU A 69 11.31 -10.24 2.53
CA GLU A 69 11.16 -10.59 3.93
C GLU A 69 10.26 -9.59 4.66
N ASN A 70 9.37 -10.09 5.51
CA ASN A 70 8.46 -9.27 6.33
C ASN A 70 7.63 -8.26 5.50
N GLN A 71 7.33 -8.57 4.25
CA GLN A 71 6.55 -7.72 3.37
C GLN A 71 5.12 -7.55 3.91
N PRO A 72 4.58 -6.32 3.97
CA PRO A 72 3.17 -6.09 4.24
C PRO A 72 2.27 -6.85 3.26
N ARG A 73 1.14 -7.34 3.75
CA ARG A 73 0.24 -8.20 2.99
C ARG A 73 -1.14 -7.59 2.86
N ALA A 74 -1.74 -7.85 1.71
CA ALA A 74 -3.11 -7.55 1.31
C ALA A 74 -3.70 -8.78 0.61
N LEU A 75 -3.58 -9.97 1.25
CA LEU A 75 -3.94 -11.26 0.65
C LEU A 75 -5.42 -11.58 0.85
N ASN A 76 -6.00 -11.06 1.92
CA ASN A 76 -7.39 -11.33 2.29
C ASN A 76 -7.87 -10.32 3.37
N GLU A 77 -9.13 -10.43 3.77
CA GLU A 77 -9.76 -9.52 4.73
C GLU A 77 -9.09 -9.49 6.12
N LYS A 78 -8.35 -10.52 6.52
CA LYS A 78 -7.64 -10.54 7.80
C LYS A 78 -6.47 -9.55 7.85
N ASP A 79 -5.97 -9.13 6.71
CA ASP A 79 -4.88 -8.17 6.60
C ASP A 79 -5.37 -6.73 6.76
N LEU A 80 -6.68 -6.48 6.57
CA LEU A 80 -7.29 -5.15 6.60
C LEU A 80 -7.04 -4.38 7.89
N PRO A 81 -7.17 -4.95 9.10
CA PRO A 81 -6.94 -4.21 10.33
C PRO A 81 -5.53 -3.60 10.40
N SER A 82 -4.51 -4.37 10.01
CA SER A 82 -3.12 -3.92 10.00
C SER A 82 -2.87 -2.82 8.95
N LEU A 83 -3.47 -2.94 7.77
CA LEU A 83 -3.38 -1.91 6.73
C LEU A 83 -4.12 -0.63 7.10
N ALA A 84 -5.30 -0.76 7.71
CA ALA A 84 -6.08 0.36 8.20
C ALA A 84 -5.33 1.11 9.32
N GLU A 85 -4.65 0.38 10.21
CA GLU A 85 -3.83 0.98 11.26
C GLU A 85 -2.68 1.80 10.68
N ARG A 86 -1.93 1.29 9.68
CA ARG A 86 -0.89 2.05 8.96
C ARG A 86 -1.44 3.34 8.38
N ALA A 87 -2.57 3.26 7.67
CA ALA A 87 -3.20 4.42 7.08
C ALA A 87 -3.66 5.44 8.14
N ASN A 88 -4.20 4.99 9.26
CA ASN A 88 -4.65 5.87 10.34
C ASN A 88 -3.49 6.56 11.04
N ILE A 89 -2.37 5.88 11.27
CA ILE A 89 -1.16 6.51 11.83
C ILE A 89 -0.73 7.68 10.95
N ILE A 90 -0.64 7.47 9.63
CA ILE A 90 -0.24 8.50 8.67
C ILE A 90 -1.25 9.67 8.66
N LYS A 91 -2.55 9.36 8.58
CA LYS A 91 -3.63 10.36 8.55
C LYS A 91 -3.66 11.20 9.85
N ASN A 92 -3.39 10.59 11.00
CA ASN A 92 -3.34 11.29 12.28
C ASN A 92 -2.18 12.30 12.36
N GLN A 93 -1.16 12.20 11.51
CA GLN A 93 -0.11 13.22 11.34
C GLN A 93 -0.47 14.31 10.32
N GLY A 94 -1.67 14.26 9.73
CA GLY A 94 -2.16 15.22 8.74
C GLY A 94 -1.84 14.88 7.29
N ALA A 95 -1.05 13.84 7.02
CA ALA A 95 -0.73 13.40 5.66
C ALA A 95 -1.89 12.62 5.01
N LYS A 96 -1.93 12.60 3.69
CA LYS A 96 -2.74 11.63 2.94
C LYS A 96 -1.94 10.32 2.83
N ALA A 97 -2.64 9.18 2.94
CA ALA A 97 -2.02 7.86 2.83
C ALA A 97 -2.41 7.20 1.52
N ILE A 98 -1.42 6.62 0.82
CA ILE A 98 -1.61 5.75 -0.35
C ILE A 98 -0.93 4.42 -0.04
N LEU A 99 -1.53 3.32 -0.47
CA LEU A 99 -0.94 2.00 -0.43
C LEU A 99 -0.39 1.65 -1.82
N GLN A 100 0.88 1.26 -1.90
CA GLN A 100 1.44 0.66 -3.10
C GLN A 100 1.13 -0.83 -3.09
N LEU A 101 0.27 -1.28 -4.01
CA LEU A 101 0.01 -2.70 -4.24
C LEU A 101 1.13 -3.32 -5.07
N HIS A 102 1.48 -4.55 -4.75
CA HIS A 102 2.64 -5.22 -5.34
C HIS A 102 2.35 -6.70 -5.62
N HIS A 103 2.90 -7.19 -6.71
CA HIS A 103 3.01 -8.60 -7.05
C HIS A 103 4.35 -8.81 -7.76
N GLY A 104 5.22 -9.65 -7.20
CA GLY A 104 6.57 -9.84 -7.72
C GLY A 104 6.62 -10.54 -9.08
N GLY A 105 5.60 -11.30 -9.43
CA GLY A 105 5.62 -12.08 -10.67
C GLY A 105 6.77 -13.08 -10.68
N GLU A 106 7.61 -13.01 -11.70
CA GLU A 106 8.80 -13.86 -11.83
C GLU A 106 9.91 -13.50 -10.84
N ASP A 107 9.88 -12.26 -10.30
CA ASP A 107 10.82 -11.77 -9.28
C ASP A 107 10.29 -11.99 -7.83
N SER A 108 9.22 -12.77 -7.67
CA SER A 108 8.79 -13.21 -6.34
C SER A 108 9.82 -14.15 -5.73
N ASP A 109 9.92 -14.13 -4.40
CA ASP A 109 10.90 -14.98 -3.71
C ASP A 109 10.21 -16.16 -3.03
N GLN A 110 10.59 -17.38 -3.45
CA GLN A 110 10.06 -18.62 -2.89
C GLN A 110 10.42 -18.81 -1.42
N GLU A 111 11.54 -18.27 -0.96
CA GLU A 111 11.93 -18.33 0.46
C GLU A 111 10.90 -17.64 1.35
N TYR A 112 10.37 -16.49 0.91
CA TYR A 112 9.39 -15.69 1.68
C TYR A 112 7.94 -16.04 1.37
N SER A 113 7.66 -16.43 0.14
CA SER A 113 6.30 -16.79 -0.31
C SER A 113 5.90 -18.23 0.04
N GLY A 114 6.87 -19.14 0.10
CA GLY A 114 6.66 -20.58 0.18
C GLY A 114 6.14 -21.21 -1.12
N ILE A 115 6.04 -20.44 -2.21
CA ILE A 115 5.47 -20.84 -3.49
C ILE A 115 6.43 -20.46 -4.62
N GLU A 116 6.56 -21.30 -5.65
CA GLU A 116 7.37 -20.95 -6.82
C GLU A 116 6.87 -19.66 -7.48
N PRO A 117 7.78 -18.81 -7.97
CA PRO A 117 7.41 -17.60 -8.69
C PRO A 117 6.50 -17.87 -9.88
N VAL A 118 5.58 -16.96 -10.10
CA VAL A 118 4.58 -17.07 -11.17
C VAL A 118 5.18 -16.62 -12.49
N VAL A 119 5.20 -17.51 -13.47
CA VAL A 119 5.58 -17.17 -14.86
C VAL A 119 4.35 -16.58 -15.56
N ILE A 120 4.45 -15.31 -16.00
CA ILE A 120 3.34 -14.54 -16.57
C ILE A 120 2.66 -15.28 -17.72
N ASP A 121 3.43 -15.90 -18.63
CA ASP A 121 2.91 -16.65 -19.79
C ASP A 121 2.15 -17.93 -19.43
N LYS A 122 2.25 -18.37 -18.18
CA LYS A 122 1.58 -19.58 -17.66
C LYS A 122 0.35 -19.28 -16.81
N LEU A 123 0.05 -18.01 -16.55
CA LEU A 123 -1.12 -17.61 -15.76
C LEU A 123 -2.43 -18.03 -16.44
N THR A 124 -3.27 -18.69 -15.68
CA THR A 124 -4.66 -18.96 -16.11
C THR A 124 -5.53 -17.70 -15.94
N ASN A 125 -6.60 -17.59 -16.72
CA ASN A 125 -7.58 -16.51 -16.57
C ASN A 125 -8.14 -16.42 -15.14
N LYS A 126 -8.24 -17.54 -14.42
CA LYS A 126 -8.70 -17.57 -13.03
C LYS A 126 -7.72 -16.86 -12.09
N GLU A 127 -6.44 -17.09 -12.27
CA GLU A 127 -5.37 -16.44 -11.47
C GLU A 127 -5.29 -14.94 -11.77
N ILE A 128 -5.34 -14.56 -13.05
CA ILE A 128 -5.39 -13.16 -13.46
C ILE A 128 -6.57 -12.44 -12.82
N ASN A 129 -7.77 -13.03 -12.90
CA ASN A 129 -8.98 -12.45 -12.31
C ASN A 129 -8.89 -12.36 -10.78
N ARG A 130 -8.27 -13.34 -10.12
CA ARG A 130 -8.06 -13.30 -8.66
C ARG A 130 -7.15 -12.14 -8.26
N ILE A 131 -6.02 -11.98 -8.93
CA ILE A 131 -5.08 -10.86 -8.67
C ILE A 131 -5.77 -9.52 -8.93
N ALA A 132 -6.47 -9.38 -10.05
CA ALA A 132 -7.23 -8.17 -10.38
C ALA A 132 -8.33 -7.87 -9.34
N TYR A 133 -9.03 -8.89 -8.84
CA TYR A 133 -10.02 -8.72 -7.78
C TYR A 133 -9.40 -8.19 -6.49
N MET A 134 -8.25 -8.73 -6.06
CA MET A 134 -7.55 -8.25 -4.87
C MET A 134 -7.10 -6.80 -5.02
N ILE A 135 -6.56 -6.43 -6.17
CA ILE A 135 -6.20 -5.04 -6.47
C ILE A 135 -7.41 -4.12 -6.34
N ASN A 136 -8.54 -4.48 -6.94
CA ASN A 136 -9.78 -3.70 -6.86
C ASN A 136 -10.31 -3.60 -5.43
N LEU A 137 -10.35 -4.71 -4.68
CA LEU A 137 -10.80 -4.74 -3.30
C LEU A 137 -10.02 -3.73 -2.43
N TYR A 138 -8.70 -3.71 -2.53
CA TYR A 138 -7.87 -2.82 -1.73
C TYR A 138 -7.91 -1.36 -2.19
N GLN A 139 -8.11 -1.10 -3.48
CA GLN A 139 -8.39 0.27 -3.96
C GLN A 139 -9.66 0.84 -3.34
N MET A 140 -10.71 0.04 -3.19
CA MET A 140 -11.98 0.45 -2.56
C MET A 140 -11.85 0.76 -1.07
N ILE A 141 -10.98 0.07 -0.35
CA ILE A 141 -10.87 0.18 1.12
C ILE A 141 -9.94 1.33 1.55
N ILE A 142 -8.86 1.57 0.81
CA ILE A 142 -7.83 2.53 1.22
C ILE A 142 -8.13 3.95 0.73
N VAL A 143 -9.04 4.11 -0.21
CA VAL A 143 -9.46 5.41 -0.75
C VAL A 143 -10.97 5.62 -0.64
N PRO A 144 -11.57 5.61 0.58
CA PRO A 144 -13.03 5.74 0.74
C PRO A 144 -13.61 7.04 0.14
N HIS A 145 -12.76 8.03 -0.15
CA HIS A 145 -13.18 9.33 -0.71
C HIS A 145 -13.04 9.44 -2.24
N LEU A 146 -12.40 8.47 -2.90
CA LEU A 146 -12.28 8.48 -4.36
C LEU A 146 -13.49 7.84 -5.07
N TYR A 147 -14.19 6.92 -4.42
CA TYR A 147 -15.26 6.13 -5.07
C TYR A 147 -16.61 6.84 -5.17
N HIS A 148 -16.94 7.80 -4.31
CA HIS A 148 -18.22 8.52 -4.39
C HIS A 148 -18.36 9.46 -5.60
N LYS A 149 -17.33 9.59 -6.46
CA LYS A 149 -17.37 10.47 -7.65
C LYS A 149 -17.30 9.74 -8.99
N ILE A 150 -17.26 8.41 -9.00
CA ILE A 150 -17.23 7.63 -10.25
C ILE A 150 -18.62 7.13 -10.68
N GLU A 151 -19.61 7.18 -9.79
CA GLU A 151 -20.99 6.74 -10.07
C GLU A 151 -21.99 7.87 -10.36
N ASN A 152 -21.49 9.11 -10.67
CA ASN A 152 -22.36 10.22 -11.13
C ASN A 152 -21.80 10.83 -12.41
#